data_debba28d9ee8b8f36b76d8630d7a477a
#
_entry.id   debba28d9ee8b8f36b76d8630d7a477a
#
_cell.length_a   1.000
_cell.length_b   1.000
_cell.length_c   1.000
_cell.angle_alpha   90.00
_cell.angle_beta   90.00
_cell.angle_gamma   90.00
#
_symmetry.space_group_name_H-M   'P 1'
#
loop_
_entity.id
_entity.type
_entity.pdbx_description
1 polymer ?
#
loop_
_entity_poly.entity_id
_entity_poly.type
_entity_poly.pdbx_seq_one_letter_code
_entity_poly.pdbx_strand_id
1 'polypeptide(L)'
;MKLIKADNYQTWYIENLDKSIIIDPWLTNKLQPKGSFFIQRNKANDTILTDEEINKVNSIIITAPFEDHLHFDSIKLFSESTAIYTSNMVKKTLIKNKIKNPIEILDESGTVINSIKVKALPTSYPYYHSTFSIFFEDQNGNSIFHEGHRVNFKYLKNNKINADISILTAEESKLFGFIQLGMNY
;
A
#
# COMPACT_ATOMS: atom_id res chain seq x y z
N MET A 1 -8.14 14.92 6.51
CA MET A 1 -6.98 14.15 5.97
C MET A 1 -6.40 14.85 4.74
N LYS A 2 -5.07 14.85 4.55
CA LYS A 2 -4.38 15.26 3.31
C LYS A 2 -3.91 13.99 2.61
N LEU A 3 -4.22 13.82 1.32
CA LEU A 3 -3.80 12.68 0.51
C LEU A 3 -2.84 13.14 -0.57
N ILE A 4 -1.68 12.48 -0.67
CA ILE A 4 -0.67 12.74 -1.69
C ILE A 4 -0.34 11.43 -2.42
N LYS A 5 -0.35 11.46 -3.75
CA LYS A 5 0.28 10.41 -4.55
C LYS A 5 1.79 10.67 -4.54
N ALA A 6 2.53 9.87 -3.79
CA ALA A 6 3.95 10.14 -3.49
C ALA A 6 4.90 9.86 -4.66
N ASP A 7 4.43 9.11 -5.64
CA ASP A 7 5.19 8.79 -6.85
C ASP A 7 4.25 8.55 -8.05
N ASN A 8 4.82 8.25 -9.20
CA ASN A 8 4.06 7.91 -10.40
C ASN A 8 3.64 6.42 -10.45
N TYR A 9 3.81 5.67 -9.36
CA TYR A 9 3.52 4.24 -9.30
C TYR A 9 2.44 3.93 -8.25
N GLN A 10 2.80 3.39 -7.07
CA GLN A 10 1.82 2.90 -6.09
C GLN A 10 1.95 3.51 -4.70
N THR A 11 2.97 4.33 -4.46
CA THR A 11 3.19 4.90 -3.14
C THR A 11 2.21 6.04 -2.86
N TRP A 12 1.46 5.91 -1.78
CA TRP A 12 0.53 6.93 -1.30
C TRP A 12 0.89 7.38 0.10
N TYR A 13 0.64 8.65 0.37
CA TYR A 13 0.91 9.27 1.67
C TYR A 13 -0.36 9.94 2.17
N ILE A 14 -0.72 9.66 3.42
CA ILE A 14 -1.88 10.24 4.10
C ILE A 14 -1.39 10.95 5.34
N GLU A 15 -1.64 12.25 5.44
CA GLU A 15 -1.36 13.06 6.61
C GLU A 15 -2.66 13.40 7.34
N ASN A 16 -2.65 13.23 8.65
CA ASN A 16 -3.73 13.64 9.54
C ASN A 16 -3.13 14.25 10.81
N LEU A 17 -3.40 15.53 11.02
CA LEU A 17 -2.73 16.33 12.06
C LEU A 17 -1.20 16.32 11.84
N ASP A 18 -0.42 15.98 12.86
CA ASP A 18 1.06 15.98 12.83
C ASP A 18 1.66 14.61 12.53
N LYS A 19 0.84 13.64 12.10
CA LYS A 19 1.23 12.25 11.86
C LYS A 19 0.86 11.80 10.49
N SER A 20 1.62 10.86 9.94
CA SER A 20 1.37 10.38 8.60
C SER A 20 1.52 8.87 8.46
N ILE A 21 0.79 8.35 7.47
CA ILE A 21 0.80 6.97 7.03
C ILE A 21 1.34 6.95 5.61
N ILE A 22 2.28 6.06 5.33
CA ILE A 22 2.69 5.76 3.96
C ILE A 22 2.23 4.37 3.55
N ILE A 23 1.75 4.23 2.32
CA ILE A 23 1.23 2.98 1.77
C ILE A 23 2.18 2.51 0.69
N ASP A 24 2.61 1.23 0.78
CA ASP A 24 3.44 0.55 -0.20
C ASP A 24 4.66 1.39 -0.64
N PRO A 25 5.53 1.81 0.30
CA PRO A 25 6.60 2.74 -0.01
C PRO A 25 7.65 2.14 -0.94
N TRP A 26 7.77 2.72 -2.14
CA TRP A 26 8.88 2.51 -3.06
C TRP A 26 9.58 3.83 -3.35
N LEU A 27 10.52 4.21 -2.49
CA LEU A 27 11.17 5.53 -2.49
C LEU A 27 12.51 5.56 -3.24
N THR A 28 12.99 4.43 -3.75
CA THR A 28 14.21 4.33 -4.55
C THR A 28 13.89 4.19 -6.03
N ASN A 29 14.84 4.56 -6.91
CA ASN A 29 14.60 4.61 -8.35
C ASN A 29 14.58 3.25 -9.03
N LYS A 30 15.05 2.19 -8.36
CA LYS A 30 15.20 0.87 -8.95
C LYS A 30 14.48 -0.19 -8.14
N LEU A 31 13.68 -0.98 -8.81
CA LEU A 31 13.17 -2.25 -8.33
C LEU A 31 13.85 -3.36 -9.11
N GLN A 32 14.63 -4.19 -8.42
CA GLN A 32 15.24 -5.37 -8.99
C GLN A 32 14.68 -6.61 -8.29
N PRO A 33 13.69 -7.30 -8.90
CA PRO A 33 13.12 -8.51 -8.33
C PRO A 33 14.18 -9.56 -8.05
N LYS A 34 14.19 -10.13 -6.86
CA LYS A 34 15.14 -11.19 -6.46
C LYS A 34 15.06 -12.36 -7.44
N GLY A 35 16.21 -12.68 -8.06
CA GLY A 35 16.31 -13.80 -9.00
C GLY A 35 15.99 -13.47 -10.45
N SER A 36 15.58 -12.25 -10.77
CA SER A 36 15.42 -11.82 -12.15
C SER A 36 16.68 -11.07 -12.62
N PHE A 37 17.47 -11.70 -13.47
CA PHE A 37 18.59 -11.06 -14.15
C PHE A 37 18.10 -10.15 -15.31
N PHE A 38 16.87 -10.40 -15.81
CA PHE A 38 16.35 -9.76 -17.03
C PHE A 38 15.23 -8.75 -16.77
N ILE A 39 14.66 -8.68 -15.57
CA ILE A 39 13.56 -7.78 -15.27
C ILE A 39 14.06 -6.73 -14.28
N GLN A 40 14.15 -5.50 -14.76
CA GLN A 40 14.39 -4.32 -13.94
C GLN A 40 13.26 -3.32 -14.19
N ARG A 41 12.62 -2.88 -13.12
CA ARG A 41 11.68 -1.76 -13.18
C ARG A 41 12.38 -0.51 -12.70
N ASN A 42 12.31 0.55 -13.47
CA ASN A 42 12.78 1.87 -13.07
C ASN A 42 11.56 2.77 -12.93
N LYS A 43 11.55 3.57 -11.87
CA LYS A 43 10.58 4.67 -11.78
C LYS A 43 10.93 5.74 -12.79
N ALA A 44 9.91 6.32 -13.41
CA ALA A 44 10.12 7.46 -14.32
C ALA A 44 10.58 8.71 -13.54
N ASN A 45 10.11 8.87 -12.31
CA ASN A 45 10.44 9.99 -11.44
C ASN A 45 10.73 9.51 -10.02
N ASP A 46 11.49 10.31 -9.28
CA ASP A 46 11.66 10.15 -7.84
C ASP A 46 10.36 10.42 -7.08
N THR A 47 10.35 10.12 -5.79
CA THR A 47 9.24 10.55 -4.93
C THR A 47 9.13 12.08 -4.92
N ILE A 48 7.90 12.58 -4.86
CA ILE A 48 7.63 14.02 -4.67
C ILE A 48 7.59 14.41 -3.20
N LEU A 49 7.67 13.43 -2.28
CA LEU A 49 7.71 13.71 -0.84
C LEU A 49 9.02 14.40 -0.47
N THR A 50 8.90 15.42 0.35
CA THR A 50 10.03 16.10 0.96
C THR A 50 10.63 15.26 2.09
N ASP A 51 11.87 15.52 2.47
CA ASP A 51 12.50 14.88 3.64
C ASP A 51 11.68 15.14 4.91
N GLU A 52 11.06 16.30 5.05
CA GLU A 52 10.17 16.62 6.17
C GLU A 52 8.94 15.70 6.20
N GLU A 53 8.29 15.47 5.06
CA GLU A 53 7.14 14.57 4.97
C GLU A 53 7.56 13.13 5.25
N ILE A 54 8.71 12.69 4.73
CA ILE A 54 9.25 11.35 5.02
C ILE A 54 9.55 11.18 6.52
N ASN A 55 10.13 12.20 7.16
CA ASN A 55 10.44 12.18 8.58
C ASN A 55 9.19 12.19 9.49
N LYS A 56 8.06 12.67 9.00
CA LYS A 56 6.75 12.61 9.70
C LYS A 56 6.09 11.23 9.65
N VAL A 57 6.58 10.32 8.79
CA VAL A 57 6.00 8.98 8.68
C VAL A 57 6.24 8.20 9.97
N ASN A 58 5.16 7.88 10.65
CA ASN A 58 5.20 7.07 11.87
C ASN A 58 4.46 5.73 11.71
N SER A 59 3.83 5.51 10.57
CA SER A 59 3.10 4.29 10.25
C SER A 59 3.26 3.93 8.78
N ILE A 60 3.55 2.67 8.50
CA ILE A 60 3.67 2.11 7.16
C ILE A 60 2.57 1.07 6.98
N ILE A 61 1.85 1.09 5.85
CA ILE A 61 0.94 0.02 5.48
C ILE A 61 1.51 -0.68 4.25
N ILE A 62 1.59 -2.03 4.30
CA ILE A 62 2.06 -2.85 3.19
C ILE A 62 0.92 -3.79 2.80
N THR A 63 0.38 -3.60 1.59
CA THR A 63 -0.82 -4.28 1.12
C THR A 63 -0.57 -5.66 0.52
N ALA A 64 0.64 -5.92 0.03
CA ALA A 64 0.97 -7.13 -0.70
C ALA A 64 2.42 -7.60 -0.44
N PRO A 65 2.71 -8.90 -0.60
CA PRO A 65 4.07 -9.44 -0.46
C PRO A 65 4.96 -9.26 -1.71
N PHE A 66 4.47 -8.53 -2.71
CA PHE A 66 5.19 -8.31 -3.97
C PHE A 66 6.22 -7.19 -3.81
N GLU A 67 7.32 -7.25 -4.55
CA GLU A 67 8.46 -6.35 -4.37
C GLU A 67 8.15 -4.88 -4.65
N ASP A 68 7.15 -4.61 -5.47
CA ASP A 68 6.63 -3.28 -5.76
C ASP A 68 5.73 -2.70 -4.66
N HIS A 69 5.26 -3.53 -3.72
CA HIS A 69 4.56 -3.12 -2.50
C HIS A 69 5.45 -3.26 -1.26
N LEU A 70 6.26 -4.33 -1.21
CA LEU A 70 7.14 -4.66 -0.09
C LEU A 70 8.60 -4.39 -0.49
N HIS A 71 8.99 -3.12 -0.51
CA HIS A 71 10.33 -2.68 -0.89
C HIS A 71 11.20 -2.47 0.35
N PHE A 72 12.09 -3.43 0.65
CA PHE A 72 12.90 -3.43 1.87
C PHE A 72 13.83 -2.22 2.02
N ASP A 73 14.41 -1.73 0.92
CA ASP A 73 15.32 -0.59 1.00
C ASP A 73 14.57 0.71 1.31
N SER A 74 13.32 0.84 0.86
CA SER A 74 12.47 1.96 1.29
C SER A 74 12.06 1.86 2.75
N ILE A 75 11.74 0.65 3.26
CA ILE A 75 11.40 0.45 4.67
C ILE A 75 12.56 0.88 5.59
N LYS A 76 13.81 0.60 5.20
CA LYS A 76 15.01 0.97 5.98
C LYS A 76 15.27 2.48 6.07
N LEU A 77 14.60 3.29 5.25
CA LEU A 77 14.69 4.75 5.34
C LEU A 77 13.91 5.31 6.53
N PHE A 78 12.97 4.54 7.07
CA PHE A 78 12.18 4.94 8.23
C PHE A 78 12.81 4.46 9.53
N SER A 79 12.47 5.14 10.62
CA SER A 79 12.89 4.73 11.97
C SER A 79 12.47 3.29 12.29
N GLU A 80 13.29 2.54 13.00
CA GLU A 80 12.93 1.22 13.51
C GLU A 80 11.74 1.28 14.49
N SER A 81 11.38 2.44 15.01
CA SER A 81 10.16 2.65 15.83
C SER A 81 8.89 2.85 14.99
N THR A 82 9.00 3.08 13.67
CA THR A 82 7.85 3.23 12.78
C THR A 82 7.09 1.91 12.68
N ALA A 83 5.81 1.90 13.04
CA ALA A 83 4.99 0.70 13.02
C ALA A 83 4.62 0.29 11.57
N ILE A 84 4.65 -1.02 11.29
CA ILE A 84 4.24 -1.59 10.01
C ILE A 84 2.92 -2.34 10.20
N TYR A 85 1.90 -1.95 9.46
CA TYR A 85 0.58 -2.57 9.44
C TYR A 85 0.42 -3.40 8.17
N THR A 86 0.06 -4.68 8.30
CA THR A 86 0.04 -5.57 7.13
C THR A 86 -0.70 -6.88 7.37
N SER A 87 -0.68 -7.80 6.37
CA SER A 87 -1.21 -9.15 6.47
C SER A 87 -0.24 -10.12 7.17
N ASN A 88 -0.76 -11.26 7.63
CA ASN A 88 0.07 -12.35 8.19
C ASN A 88 1.13 -12.87 7.20
N MET A 89 0.85 -12.84 5.90
CA MET A 89 1.80 -13.29 4.87
C MET A 89 2.99 -12.33 4.76
N VAL A 90 2.73 -11.04 4.68
CA VAL A 90 3.77 -10.00 4.63
C VAL A 90 4.56 -9.97 5.94
N LYS A 91 3.90 -10.08 7.11
CA LYS A 91 4.56 -10.17 8.42
C LYS A 91 5.62 -11.27 8.48
N LYS A 92 5.28 -12.48 8.00
CA LYS A 92 6.25 -13.60 7.92
C LYS A 92 7.46 -13.24 7.07
N THR A 93 7.25 -12.55 5.96
CA THR A 93 8.31 -12.11 5.05
C THR A 93 9.20 -11.04 5.69
N LEU A 94 8.61 -10.06 6.38
CA LEU A 94 9.34 -9.03 7.13
C LEU A 94 10.24 -9.63 8.22
N ILE A 95 9.70 -10.54 9.03
CA ILE A 95 10.46 -11.24 10.08
C ILE A 95 11.62 -12.04 9.48
N LYS A 96 11.37 -12.80 8.40
CA LYS A 96 12.41 -13.56 7.69
C LYS A 96 13.54 -12.66 7.18
N ASN A 97 13.25 -11.44 6.78
CA ASN A 97 14.22 -10.44 6.32
C ASN A 97 14.77 -9.55 7.46
N LYS A 98 14.54 -9.94 8.71
CA LYS A 98 15.09 -9.28 9.92
C LYS A 98 14.71 -7.81 10.05
N ILE A 99 13.51 -7.44 9.60
CA ILE A 99 12.94 -6.12 9.85
C ILE A 99 12.61 -6.02 11.34
N LYS A 100 13.07 -4.95 11.99
CA LYS A 100 12.95 -4.76 13.44
C LYS A 100 11.76 -3.91 13.86
N ASN A 101 11.13 -3.23 12.93
CA ASN A 101 9.96 -2.40 13.17
C ASN A 101 8.84 -3.18 13.87
N PRO A 102 8.03 -2.57 14.74
CA PRO A 102 6.80 -3.17 15.25
C PRO A 102 5.88 -3.58 14.10
N ILE A 103 5.37 -4.81 14.10
CA ILE A 103 4.52 -5.33 13.02
C ILE A 103 3.16 -5.71 13.58
N GLU A 104 2.13 -4.99 13.14
CA GLU A 104 0.72 -5.15 13.49
C GLU A 104 -0.05 -5.77 12.33
N ILE A 105 -1.04 -6.61 12.65
CA ILE A 105 -1.92 -7.19 11.64
C ILE A 105 -3.13 -6.30 11.43
N LEU A 106 -3.40 -5.96 10.17
CA LEU A 106 -4.65 -5.34 9.76
C LEU A 106 -5.66 -6.41 9.34
N ASP A 107 -6.89 -6.23 9.78
CA ASP A 107 -8.03 -7.08 9.41
C ASP A 107 -9.30 -6.23 9.19
N GLU A 108 -10.43 -6.92 8.97
CA GLU A 108 -11.72 -6.27 8.72
C GLU A 108 -12.31 -5.57 9.95
N SER A 109 -11.91 -5.96 11.17
CA SER A 109 -12.34 -5.28 12.40
C SER A 109 -11.78 -3.86 12.47
N GLY A 110 -10.62 -3.68 11.89
CA GLY A 110 -9.92 -2.42 11.79
C GLY A 110 -9.19 -2.02 13.06
N THR A 111 -8.33 -1.04 12.93
CA THR A 111 -7.61 -0.41 14.02
C THR A 111 -7.58 1.10 13.84
N VAL A 112 -7.20 1.84 14.87
CA VAL A 112 -7.04 3.30 14.78
C VAL A 112 -5.56 3.61 14.64
N ILE A 113 -5.18 4.22 13.52
CA ILE A 113 -3.82 4.67 13.22
C ILE A 113 -3.88 6.20 13.01
N ASN A 114 -3.15 6.97 13.83
CA ASN A 114 -3.11 8.42 13.71
C ASN A 114 -4.50 9.09 13.72
N SER A 115 -5.40 8.61 14.58
CA SER A 115 -6.79 9.07 14.65
C SER A 115 -7.63 8.79 13.40
N ILE A 116 -7.16 7.94 12.51
CA ILE A 116 -7.88 7.41 11.35
C ILE A 116 -8.24 5.96 11.63
N LYS A 117 -9.48 5.59 11.46
CA LYS A 117 -9.91 4.19 11.47
C LYS A 117 -9.49 3.54 10.16
N VAL A 118 -8.72 2.46 10.25
CA VAL A 118 -8.16 1.75 9.09
C VAL A 118 -8.62 0.31 9.12
N LYS A 119 -9.19 -0.18 8.02
CA LYS A 119 -9.64 -1.57 7.86
C LYS A 119 -8.97 -2.20 6.66
N ALA A 120 -8.53 -3.45 6.80
CA ALA A 120 -8.17 -4.28 5.66
C ALA A 120 -9.42 -4.98 5.12
N LEU A 121 -9.70 -4.80 3.84
CA LEU A 121 -10.85 -5.40 3.16
C LEU A 121 -10.39 -6.49 2.20
N PRO A 122 -11.16 -7.58 2.01
CA PRO A 122 -10.77 -8.67 1.12
C PRO A 122 -10.75 -8.23 -0.34
N THR A 123 -9.71 -8.63 -1.05
CA THR A 123 -9.58 -8.47 -2.51
C THR A 123 -10.28 -9.60 -3.28
N SER A 124 -10.32 -9.50 -4.61
CA SER A 124 -10.87 -10.54 -5.49
C SER A 124 -9.82 -11.61 -5.85
N TYR A 125 -10.31 -12.76 -6.35
CA TYR A 125 -9.47 -13.79 -6.99
C TYR A 125 -8.61 -13.16 -8.11
N PRO A 126 -7.34 -13.54 -8.27
CA PRO A 126 -6.61 -14.60 -7.53
C PRO A 126 -5.92 -14.10 -6.25
N TYR A 127 -6.07 -12.83 -5.86
CA TYR A 127 -5.23 -12.17 -4.85
C TYR A 127 -5.79 -12.19 -3.42
N TYR A 128 -6.98 -12.77 -3.21
CA TYR A 128 -7.72 -12.74 -1.94
C TYR A 128 -6.99 -13.30 -0.70
N HIS A 129 -5.91 -14.06 -0.91
CA HIS A 129 -5.08 -14.56 0.21
C HIS A 129 -3.77 -13.80 0.39
N SER A 130 -3.34 -13.06 -0.62
CA SER A 130 -2.02 -12.41 -0.63
C SER A 130 -2.06 -10.90 -0.44
N THR A 131 -3.19 -10.29 -0.75
CA THR A 131 -3.35 -8.83 -0.70
C THR A 131 -4.63 -8.42 0.03
N PHE A 132 -4.75 -7.16 0.36
CA PHE A 132 -5.98 -6.57 0.88
C PHE A 132 -6.15 -5.16 0.33
N SER A 133 -7.40 -4.72 0.23
CA SER A 133 -7.77 -3.32 0.02
C SER A 133 -7.83 -2.61 1.36
N ILE A 134 -7.72 -1.29 1.37
CA ILE A 134 -7.75 -0.51 2.60
C ILE A 134 -8.92 0.46 2.57
N PHE A 135 -9.61 0.58 3.70
CA PHE A 135 -10.61 1.62 3.93
C PHE A 135 -10.18 2.48 5.10
N PHE A 136 -10.08 3.79 4.86
CA PHE A 136 -9.74 4.80 5.84
C PHE A 136 -10.97 5.64 6.15
N GLU A 137 -11.16 6.00 7.42
CA GLU A 137 -12.21 6.91 7.86
C GLU A 137 -11.69 7.80 8.99
N ASP A 138 -11.72 9.12 8.80
CA ASP A 138 -11.31 10.05 9.83
C ASP A 138 -12.46 10.36 10.81
N GLN A 139 -12.16 11.13 11.85
CA GLN A 139 -13.13 11.49 12.90
C GLN A 139 -14.31 12.32 12.39
N ASN A 140 -14.17 12.96 11.22
CA ASN A 140 -15.22 13.76 10.58
C ASN A 140 -16.07 12.94 9.59
N GLY A 141 -15.77 11.64 9.44
CA GLY A 141 -16.44 10.74 8.50
C GLY A 141 -15.91 10.84 7.07
N ASN A 142 -14.84 11.63 6.80
CA ASN A 142 -14.23 11.61 5.47
C ASN A 142 -13.53 10.29 5.24
N SER A 143 -13.72 9.69 4.07
CA SER A 143 -13.32 8.32 3.79
C SER A 143 -12.52 8.17 2.50
N ILE A 144 -11.54 7.25 2.53
CA ILE A 144 -10.72 6.90 1.38
C ILE A 144 -10.73 5.38 1.24
N PHE A 145 -11.00 4.91 0.04
CA PHE A 145 -10.80 3.51 -0.34
C PHE A 145 -9.55 3.39 -1.22
N HIS A 146 -8.68 2.46 -0.90
CA HIS A 146 -7.50 2.10 -1.69
C HIS A 146 -7.60 0.63 -2.07
N GLU A 147 -7.57 0.33 -3.38
CA GLU A 147 -7.82 -1.03 -3.87
C GLU A 147 -6.75 -2.05 -3.43
N GLY A 148 -5.53 -1.61 -3.12
CA GLY A 148 -4.39 -2.46 -2.82
C GLY A 148 -3.89 -3.20 -4.05
N HIS A 149 -4.69 -4.05 -4.67
CA HIS A 149 -4.33 -4.75 -5.90
C HIS A 149 -5.53 -5.08 -6.80
N ARG A 150 -6.64 -5.58 -6.27
CA ARG A 150 -7.85 -5.89 -7.02
C ARG A 150 -9.11 -5.71 -6.18
N VAL A 151 -10.02 -4.88 -6.68
CA VAL A 151 -11.28 -4.58 -5.97
C VAL A 151 -12.18 -5.81 -5.89
N ASN A 152 -12.77 -6.01 -4.72
CA ASN A 152 -13.87 -6.95 -4.52
C ASN A 152 -15.21 -6.19 -4.50
N PHE A 153 -15.72 -5.82 -5.67
CA PHE A 153 -16.97 -5.06 -5.80
C PHE A 153 -18.17 -5.76 -5.13
N LYS A 154 -18.21 -7.10 -5.17
CA LYS A 154 -19.28 -7.86 -4.50
C LYS A 154 -19.24 -7.65 -2.99
N TYR A 155 -18.04 -7.68 -2.40
CA TYR A 155 -17.87 -7.42 -0.97
C TYR A 155 -18.26 -5.99 -0.62
N LEU A 156 -17.76 -4.99 -1.36
CA LEU A 156 -18.08 -3.58 -1.12
C LEU A 156 -19.59 -3.32 -1.17
N LYS A 157 -20.28 -3.86 -2.19
CA LYS A 157 -21.73 -3.73 -2.36
C LYS A 157 -22.51 -4.38 -1.22
N ASN A 158 -22.16 -5.62 -0.85
CA ASN A 158 -22.85 -6.36 0.20
C ASN A 158 -22.70 -5.71 1.58
N ASN A 159 -21.55 -5.10 1.84
CA ASN A 159 -21.27 -4.42 3.12
C ASN A 159 -21.55 -2.91 3.07
N LYS A 160 -22.13 -2.40 1.98
CA LYS A 160 -22.48 -0.97 1.79
C LYS A 160 -21.28 -0.04 2.05
N ILE A 161 -20.07 -0.46 1.64
CA ILE A 161 -18.87 0.34 1.79
C ILE A 161 -18.84 1.36 0.65
N ASN A 162 -18.94 2.63 1.02
CA ASN A 162 -18.80 3.77 0.13
C ASN A 162 -17.67 4.64 0.64
N ALA A 163 -16.91 5.24 -0.24
CA ALA A 163 -15.82 6.15 0.09
C ALA A 163 -15.99 7.47 -0.67
N ASP A 164 -15.57 8.57 -0.05
CA ASP A 164 -15.57 9.88 -0.71
C ASP A 164 -14.52 9.94 -1.81
N ILE A 165 -13.39 9.25 -1.60
CA ILE A 165 -12.30 9.12 -2.57
C ILE A 165 -11.97 7.65 -2.75
N SER A 166 -11.87 7.20 -4.02
CA SER A 166 -11.42 5.86 -4.37
C SER A 166 -10.13 5.92 -5.18
N ILE A 167 -9.10 5.24 -4.68
CA ILE A 167 -7.81 5.07 -5.35
C ILE A 167 -7.85 3.72 -6.06
N LEU A 168 -7.92 3.76 -7.38
CA LEU A 168 -8.00 2.58 -8.23
C LEU A 168 -6.82 2.59 -9.21
N THR A 169 -6.24 1.43 -9.46
CA THR A 169 -5.17 1.27 -10.44
C THR A 169 -5.80 1.03 -11.81
N ALA A 170 -5.42 1.86 -12.78
CA ALA A 170 -5.80 1.70 -14.18
C ALA A 170 -4.55 1.35 -15.00
N GLU A 171 -3.99 0.16 -14.80
CA GLU A 171 -2.84 -0.32 -15.57
C GLU A 171 -3.28 -1.25 -16.69
N GLU A 172 -2.85 -0.94 -17.91
CA GLU A 172 -2.90 -1.86 -19.05
C GLU A 172 -1.52 -2.51 -19.23
N SER A 173 -1.43 -3.81 -18.97
CA SER A 173 -0.21 -4.58 -19.23
C SER A 173 -0.39 -5.42 -20.48
N LYS A 174 0.53 -5.28 -21.45
CA LYS A 174 0.54 -6.05 -22.69
C LYS A 174 1.80 -6.90 -22.80
N LEU A 175 1.64 -8.19 -23.10
CA LEU A 175 2.74 -9.08 -23.45
C LEU A 175 2.92 -9.02 -24.97
N PHE A 176 4.15 -8.79 -25.45
CA PHE A 176 4.48 -8.63 -26.87
C PHE A 176 3.65 -7.55 -27.61
N GLY A 177 3.12 -6.56 -26.87
CA GLY A 177 2.37 -5.44 -27.44
C GLY A 177 0.92 -5.74 -27.85
N PHE A 178 0.48 -6.99 -27.82
CA PHE A 178 -0.87 -7.40 -28.25
C PHE A 178 -1.62 -8.36 -27.31
N ILE A 179 -0.93 -9.08 -26.44
CA ILE A 179 -1.58 -9.92 -25.44
C ILE A 179 -1.83 -9.08 -24.19
N GLN A 180 -3.08 -8.74 -23.92
CA GLN A 180 -3.47 -7.98 -22.74
C GLN A 180 -3.34 -8.86 -21.49
N LEU A 181 -2.50 -8.47 -20.54
CA LEU A 181 -2.30 -9.14 -19.26
C LEU A 181 -3.01 -8.40 -18.12
N GLY A 182 -3.49 -7.21 -18.36
CA GLY A 182 -4.21 -6.39 -17.39
C GLY A 182 -5.66 -6.81 -17.25
N MET A 183 -6.26 -6.41 -16.14
CA MET A 183 -7.68 -6.66 -15.89
C MET A 183 -8.53 -5.60 -16.57
N ASN A 184 -9.51 -6.05 -17.36
CA ASN A 184 -10.64 -5.21 -17.73
C ASN A 184 -11.53 -5.05 -16.49
N TYR A 185 -11.75 -3.82 -16.05
CA TYR A 185 -12.77 -3.47 -15.07
C TYR A 185 -14.13 -3.33 -15.76
#